data_10f61eaf250241b36edadff47807b877
#
_entry.id   10f61eaf250241b36edadff47807b877
#
_cell.length_a   1.000
_cell.length_b   1.000
_cell.length_c   1.000
_cell.angle_alpha   90.00
_cell.angle_beta   90.00
_cell.angle_gamma   90.00
#
_symmetry.space_group_name_H-M   'P 1'
#
loop_
_entity.id
_entity.type
_entity.pdbx_description
1 polymer ?
#
loop_
_entity_poly.entity_id
_entity_poly.type
_entity_poly.pdbx_seq_one_letter_code
_entity_poly.pdbx_strand_id
1 'polypeptide(L)'
;MKEAGHDVVGCDLDLFAGCGWEPVPVPDREIARDVRSLTARDLDGFDCVMHLAAISNDPMGDLDPEITRSINARGSIALARAAKAAGVPRFLFSSSCSIYGQAEGRPLAEEDALNPVSVYAESKIAAEEGITLLADRDFSPAYLRNATAYGHSPMLRIDLVVNNLLGCAVAKGDIRIMSDGTPWRPLIHCKDIARAFVAFLEAPRAVIHNQRVNIGGDAENYRVRDVAAIVQRLVPGTGIVYTGEVGKDPRDYRVDFSRLGRLLPDFRLEYTLAAGMEELLSRYRMHGFSARDFDGDKFVRLRTLRHRLDRVTGEPQQRTA
;
A
#
# COMPACT_ATOMS: atom_id res chain seq x y z
N MET A 1 -13.32 9.07 3.44
CA MET A 1 -14.08 9.06 4.69
C MET A 1 -14.80 10.38 4.94
N LYS A 2 -14.11 11.49 5.21
CA LYS A 2 -14.75 12.79 5.47
C LYS A 2 -15.65 13.25 4.32
N GLU A 3 -15.20 13.13 3.08
CA GLU A 3 -16.03 13.44 1.88
C GLU A 3 -17.27 12.54 1.77
N ALA A 4 -17.24 11.35 2.36
CA ALA A 4 -18.39 10.43 2.47
C ALA A 4 -19.23 10.67 3.74
N GLY A 5 -18.93 11.73 4.52
CA GLY A 5 -19.73 12.13 5.67
C GLY A 5 -19.41 11.41 6.98
N HIS A 6 -18.29 10.71 7.07
CA HIS A 6 -17.86 10.02 8.29
C HIS A 6 -16.99 10.91 9.17
N ASP A 7 -17.16 10.84 10.47
CA ASP A 7 -16.25 11.39 11.48
C ASP A 7 -14.99 10.53 11.55
N VAL A 8 -13.82 11.15 11.45
CA VAL A 8 -12.54 10.44 11.32
C VAL A 8 -11.58 10.81 12.43
N VAL A 9 -11.11 9.81 13.17
CA VAL A 9 -9.99 9.95 14.10
C VAL A 9 -8.78 9.23 13.52
N GLY A 10 -7.69 9.98 13.29
CA GLY A 10 -6.42 9.45 12.81
C GLY A 10 -5.53 9.00 13.97
N CYS A 11 -4.80 7.90 13.79
CA CYS A 11 -3.73 7.49 14.69
C CYS A 11 -2.49 7.15 13.89
N ASP A 12 -1.41 7.91 14.11
CA ASP A 12 -0.11 7.74 13.46
C ASP A 12 1.03 8.14 14.42
N LEU A 13 2.21 7.60 14.19
CA LEU A 13 3.46 8.04 14.84
C LEU A 13 4.10 9.23 14.12
N ASP A 14 3.57 9.59 12.96
CA ASP A 14 4.08 10.64 12.09
C ASP A 14 5.57 10.47 11.71
N LEU A 15 5.95 9.19 11.50
CA LEU A 15 7.33 8.85 11.11
C LEU A 15 7.77 9.48 9.78
N PHE A 16 6.83 9.99 9.00
CA PHE A 16 7.09 10.61 7.71
C PHE A 16 6.64 12.07 7.65
N ALA A 17 6.55 12.75 8.80
CA ALA A 17 6.32 14.19 8.85
C ALA A 17 7.29 14.94 7.94
N GLY A 18 6.77 15.89 7.15
CA GLY A 18 7.57 16.65 6.19
C GLY A 18 7.87 15.94 4.87
N CYS A 19 7.42 14.68 4.68
CA CYS A 19 7.57 13.95 3.41
C CYS A 19 6.45 14.25 2.40
N GLY A 20 5.46 15.06 2.75
CA GLY A 20 4.43 15.50 1.83
C GLY A 20 4.93 16.59 0.88
N TRP A 21 4.33 16.70 -0.29
CA TRP A 21 4.52 17.80 -1.23
C TRP A 21 3.29 18.72 -1.33
N GLU A 22 2.18 18.28 -0.76
CA GLU A 22 0.93 19.04 -0.63
C GLU A 22 0.43 18.92 0.82
N PRO A 23 -0.46 19.82 1.27
CA PRO A 23 -1.14 19.66 2.55
C PRO A 23 -1.88 18.33 2.63
N VAL A 24 -1.66 17.59 3.69
CA VAL A 24 -2.39 16.34 3.95
C VAL A 24 -3.74 16.70 4.55
N PRO A 25 -4.86 16.13 4.08
CA PRO A 25 -6.16 16.30 4.71
C PRO A 25 -6.11 15.87 6.18
N VAL A 26 -6.57 16.75 7.07
CA VAL A 26 -6.53 16.51 8.51
C VAL A 26 -7.81 15.76 8.94
N PRO A 27 -7.72 14.70 9.74
CA PRO A 27 -8.87 14.06 10.37
C PRO A 27 -9.53 15.01 11.39
N ASP A 28 -10.70 14.66 11.90
CA ASP A 28 -11.41 15.49 12.88
C ASP A 28 -10.69 15.53 14.23
N ARG A 29 -9.94 14.47 14.53
CA ARG A 29 -9.03 14.38 15.68
C ARG A 29 -7.82 13.51 15.33
N GLU A 30 -6.66 13.83 15.85
CA GLU A 30 -5.43 13.06 15.71
C GLU A 30 -4.94 12.51 17.05
N ILE A 31 -4.38 11.30 17.01
CA ILE A 31 -3.73 10.62 18.12
C ILE A 31 -2.30 10.27 17.68
N ALA A 32 -1.31 10.97 18.22
CA ALA A 32 0.11 10.70 17.95
C ALA A 32 0.59 9.55 18.83
N ARG A 33 0.31 8.29 18.44
CA ARG A 33 0.67 7.09 19.22
C ARG A 33 1.00 5.91 18.33
N ASP A 34 1.83 5.02 18.86
CA ASP A 34 2.06 3.72 18.27
C ASP A 34 0.79 2.86 18.39
N VAL A 35 0.34 2.30 17.26
CA VAL A 35 -0.86 1.45 17.21
C VAL A 35 -0.78 0.25 18.17
N ARG A 36 0.45 -0.22 18.49
CA ARG A 36 0.68 -1.30 19.46
C ARG A 36 0.33 -0.93 20.90
N SER A 37 0.24 0.37 21.19
CA SER A 37 -0.08 0.88 22.53
C SER A 37 -1.57 1.21 22.71
N LEU A 38 -2.39 1.07 21.67
CA LEU A 38 -3.82 1.32 21.76
C LEU A 38 -4.52 0.22 22.56
N THR A 39 -5.42 0.63 23.42
CA THR A 39 -6.22 -0.23 24.31
C THR A 39 -7.70 -0.15 23.94
N ALA A 40 -8.53 -1.03 24.52
CA ALA A 40 -9.98 -0.98 24.34
C ALA A 40 -10.57 0.38 24.72
N ARG A 41 -10.03 1.04 25.76
CA ARG A 41 -10.48 2.37 26.18
C ARG A 41 -10.27 3.45 25.11
N ASP A 42 -9.17 3.33 24.36
CA ASP A 42 -8.87 4.28 23.30
C ASP A 42 -9.79 4.10 22.06
N LEU A 43 -10.46 2.96 21.97
CA LEU A 43 -11.31 2.56 20.86
C LEU A 43 -12.80 2.52 21.22
N ASP A 44 -13.16 2.96 22.40
CA ASP A 44 -14.56 3.02 22.87
C ASP A 44 -15.38 4.01 22.02
N GLY A 45 -16.57 3.59 21.60
CA GLY A 45 -17.53 4.40 20.85
C GLY A 45 -17.24 4.53 19.35
N PHE A 46 -16.27 3.79 18.79
CA PHE A 46 -16.05 3.76 17.34
C PHE A 46 -16.90 2.67 16.66
N ASP A 47 -17.43 2.99 15.47
CA ASP A 47 -18.16 2.03 14.63
C ASP A 47 -17.24 1.14 13.81
N CYS A 48 -16.03 1.61 13.51
CA CYS A 48 -15.06 0.89 12.68
C CYS A 48 -13.63 1.28 13.01
N VAL A 49 -12.74 0.29 12.98
CA VAL A 49 -11.30 0.51 12.89
C VAL A 49 -10.82 0.16 11.48
N MET A 50 -10.21 1.12 10.79
CA MET A 50 -9.49 0.90 9.54
C MET A 50 -7.99 0.87 9.83
N HIS A 51 -7.41 -0.32 9.73
CA HIS A 51 -6.01 -0.52 10.08
C HIS A 51 -5.11 -0.54 8.85
N LEU A 52 -4.43 0.59 8.59
CA LEU A 52 -3.48 0.77 7.49
C LEU A 52 -2.03 0.93 7.98
N ALA A 53 -1.83 1.19 9.29
CA ALA A 53 -0.50 1.38 9.85
C ALA A 53 0.35 0.11 9.71
N ALA A 54 1.50 0.24 9.07
CA ALA A 54 2.44 -0.87 8.86
C ALA A 54 3.80 -0.34 8.39
N ILE A 55 4.84 -1.15 8.53
CA ILE A 55 6.04 -1.09 7.69
C ILE A 55 5.63 -1.62 6.32
N SER A 56 5.50 -0.75 5.32
CA SER A 56 4.60 -0.93 4.17
C SER A 56 5.29 -1.29 2.85
N ASN A 57 6.54 -1.72 2.88
CA ASN A 57 7.22 -2.29 1.71
C ASN A 57 8.33 -3.27 2.11
N ASP A 58 8.73 -4.10 1.14
CA ASP A 58 9.70 -5.17 1.37
C ASP A 58 11.06 -4.63 1.82
N PRO A 59 11.69 -3.62 1.15
CA PRO A 59 12.99 -3.11 1.58
C PRO A 59 13.02 -2.48 2.98
N MET A 60 11.91 -1.91 3.44
CA MET A 60 11.80 -1.42 4.81
C MET A 60 11.59 -2.57 5.80
N GLY A 61 10.81 -3.58 5.39
CA GLY A 61 10.55 -4.76 6.19
C GLY A 61 11.81 -5.58 6.47
N ASP A 62 12.73 -5.60 5.53
CA ASP A 62 13.99 -6.33 5.61
C ASP A 62 15.07 -5.62 6.46
N LEU A 63 14.90 -4.32 6.78
CA LEU A 63 15.83 -3.60 7.64
C LEU A 63 15.88 -4.19 9.05
N ASP A 64 14.71 -4.52 9.61
CA ASP A 64 14.56 -5.21 10.88
C ASP A 64 13.33 -6.12 10.81
N PRO A 65 13.55 -7.40 10.51
CA PRO A 65 12.48 -8.40 10.42
C PRO A 65 11.65 -8.52 11.69
N GLU A 66 12.27 -8.40 12.86
CA GLU A 66 11.57 -8.55 14.14
C GLU A 66 10.68 -7.35 14.45
N ILE A 67 11.15 -6.13 14.22
CA ILE A 67 10.31 -4.93 14.30
C ILE A 67 9.16 -5.01 13.31
N THR A 68 9.40 -5.49 12.08
CA THR A 68 8.35 -5.68 11.08
C THR A 68 7.28 -6.66 11.55
N ARG A 69 7.66 -7.81 12.07
CA ARG A 69 6.70 -8.78 12.63
C ARG A 69 5.98 -8.21 13.87
N SER A 70 6.69 -7.45 14.71
CA SER A 70 6.10 -6.80 15.87
C SER A 70 5.00 -5.81 15.51
N ILE A 71 5.26 -4.93 14.51
CA ILE A 71 4.30 -3.90 14.09
C ILE A 71 3.19 -4.51 13.24
N ASN A 72 3.57 -5.20 12.16
CA ASN A 72 2.62 -5.62 11.13
C ASN A 72 1.76 -6.82 11.52
N ALA A 73 2.32 -7.80 12.25
CA ALA A 73 1.57 -8.98 12.66
C ALA A 73 1.04 -8.86 14.08
N ARG A 74 1.93 -8.85 15.09
CA ARG A 74 1.50 -8.84 16.49
C ARG A 74 0.72 -7.57 16.86
N GLY A 75 1.17 -6.41 16.36
CA GLY A 75 0.49 -5.13 16.57
C GLY A 75 -0.91 -5.11 15.96
N SER A 76 -1.05 -5.61 14.73
CA SER A 76 -2.37 -5.70 14.06
C SER A 76 -3.34 -6.62 14.82
N ILE A 77 -2.86 -7.78 15.28
CA ILE A 77 -3.67 -8.73 16.05
C ILE A 77 -4.05 -8.12 17.43
N ALA A 78 -3.11 -7.44 18.09
CA ALA A 78 -3.37 -6.78 19.36
C ALA A 78 -4.41 -5.65 19.21
N LEU A 79 -4.29 -4.83 18.15
CA LEU A 79 -5.26 -3.78 17.83
C LEU A 79 -6.66 -4.36 17.55
N ALA A 80 -6.74 -5.45 16.79
CA ALA A 80 -8.03 -6.12 16.52
C ALA A 80 -8.66 -6.69 17.81
N ARG A 81 -7.84 -7.25 18.72
CA ARG A 81 -8.33 -7.69 20.06
C ARG A 81 -8.83 -6.50 20.89
N ALA A 82 -8.10 -5.39 20.88
CA ALA A 82 -8.53 -4.18 21.59
C ALA A 82 -9.83 -3.62 20.99
N ALA A 83 -9.97 -3.59 19.66
CA ALA A 83 -11.19 -3.17 18.99
C ALA A 83 -12.39 -4.06 19.35
N LYS A 84 -12.20 -5.38 19.31
CA LYS A 84 -13.24 -6.33 19.74
C LYS A 84 -13.63 -6.14 21.21
N ALA A 85 -12.66 -5.96 22.10
CA ALA A 85 -12.90 -5.74 23.54
C ALA A 85 -13.60 -4.39 23.82
N ALA A 86 -13.42 -3.39 22.94
CA ALA A 86 -14.12 -2.12 22.97
C ALA A 86 -15.55 -2.19 22.40
N GLY A 87 -15.95 -3.32 21.84
CA GLY A 87 -17.26 -3.46 21.19
C GLY A 87 -17.32 -2.85 19.79
N VAL A 88 -16.18 -2.51 19.17
CA VAL A 88 -16.15 -2.03 17.78
C VAL A 88 -16.62 -3.15 16.85
N PRO A 89 -17.73 -2.99 16.11
CA PRO A 89 -18.33 -4.08 15.36
C PRO A 89 -17.59 -4.40 14.05
N ARG A 90 -16.78 -3.48 13.51
CA ARG A 90 -16.16 -3.59 12.18
C ARG A 90 -14.66 -3.30 12.22
N PHE A 91 -13.89 -4.16 11.56
CA PHE A 91 -12.44 -4.01 11.46
C PHE A 91 -11.98 -4.23 10.02
N LEU A 92 -11.50 -3.19 9.34
CA LEU A 92 -11.00 -3.27 7.97
C LEU A 92 -9.47 -3.30 7.98
N PHE A 93 -8.90 -4.39 7.52
CA PHE A 93 -7.45 -4.60 7.50
C PHE A 93 -6.88 -4.37 6.10
N SER A 94 -5.92 -3.45 5.98
CA SER A 94 -5.15 -3.25 4.76
C SER A 94 -4.12 -4.36 4.60
N SER A 95 -4.50 -5.41 3.90
CA SER A 95 -3.60 -6.48 3.45
C SER A 95 -2.99 -6.13 2.08
N SER A 96 -2.34 -7.06 1.42
CA SER A 96 -1.59 -6.81 0.19
C SER A 96 -1.58 -8.04 -0.71
N CYS A 97 -1.69 -7.86 -2.02
CA CYS A 97 -1.45 -8.93 -2.99
C CYS A 97 0.02 -9.41 -3.02
N SER A 98 0.96 -8.71 -2.37
CA SER A 98 2.35 -9.18 -2.25
C SER A 98 2.47 -10.54 -1.55
N ILE A 99 1.44 -10.97 -0.82
CA ILE A 99 1.37 -12.31 -0.20
C ILE A 99 1.39 -13.45 -1.21
N TYR A 100 1.03 -13.19 -2.47
CA TYR A 100 1.12 -14.18 -3.55
C TYR A 100 2.54 -14.38 -4.06
N GLY A 101 3.43 -13.41 -3.88
CA GLY A 101 4.88 -13.48 -4.10
C GLY A 101 5.28 -13.79 -5.52
N GLN A 102 5.51 -15.05 -5.84
CA GLN A 102 5.89 -15.50 -7.17
C GLN A 102 4.98 -16.65 -7.61
N ALA A 103 4.31 -16.47 -8.74
CA ALA A 103 3.44 -17.48 -9.33
C ALA A 103 3.37 -17.37 -10.84
N GLU A 104 3.48 -18.51 -11.51
CA GLU A 104 3.32 -18.64 -12.95
C GLU A 104 1.90 -19.07 -13.33
N GLY A 105 1.55 -18.80 -14.58
CA GLY A 105 0.29 -19.30 -15.16
C GLY A 105 -0.87 -18.32 -15.07
N ARG A 106 -2.00 -18.74 -14.49
CA ARG A 106 -3.24 -17.95 -14.41
C ARG A 106 -3.18 -16.86 -13.33
N PRO A 107 -4.05 -15.84 -13.39
CA PRO A 107 -4.25 -14.92 -12.27
C PRO A 107 -4.69 -15.66 -11.00
N LEU A 108 -4.21 -15.19 -9.83
CA LEU A 108 -4.44 -15.80 -8.52
C LEU A 108 -5.69 -15.21 -7.86
N ALA A 109 -6.57 -16.08 -7.41
CA ALA A 109 -7.74 -15.75 -6.60
C ALA A 109 -7.42 -15.84 -5.09
N GLU A 110 -8.38 -15.46 -4.25
CA GLU A 110 -8.19 -15.37 -2.80
C GLU A 110 -7.98 -16.73 -2.12
N GLU A 111 -8.43 -17.82 -2.72
CA GLU A 111 -8.27 -19.19 -2.25
C GLU A 111 -6.97 -19.86 -2.70
N ASP A 112 -6.24 -19.25 -3.60
CA ASP A 112 -4.99 -19.82 -4.09
C ASP A 112 -3.90 -19.79 -3.02
N ALA A 113 -2.93 -20.69 -3.20
CA ALA A 113 -1.81 -20.80 -2.29
C ALA A 113 -1.01 -19.51 -2.22
N LEU A 114 -0.64 -19.12 -1.01
CA LEU A 114 0.21 -17.96 -0.74
C LEU A 114 1.67 -18.38 -0.82
N ASN A 115 2.50 -17.55 -1.45
CA ASN A 115 3.94 -17.80 -1.62
C ASN A 115 4.75 -16.53 -1.29
N PRO A 116 4.76 -16.08 -0.01
CA PRO A 116 5.41 -14.84 0.38
C PRO A 116 6.93 -14.92 0.14
N VAL A 117 7.50 -13.84 -0.39
CA VAL A 117 8.94 -13.73 -0.71
C VAL A 117 9.61 -12.62 0.10
N SER A 118 8.95 -12.10 1.13
CA SER A 118 9.47 -11.07 2.01
C SER A 118 8.84 -11.13 3.41
N VAL A 119 9.55 -10.59 4.40
CA VAL A 119 9.05 -10.47 5.79
C VAL A 119 7.78 -9.62 5.84
N TYR A 120 7.66 -8.61 4.97
CA TYR A 120 6.43 -7.83 4.84
C TYR A 120 5.24 -8.71 4.46
N ALA A 121 5.36 -9.51 3.40
CA ALA A 121 4.30 -10.40 2.95
C ALA A 121 3.94 -11.46 4.00
N GLU A 122 4.95 -12.10 4.64
CA GLU A 122 4.75 -13.02 5.76
C GLU A 122 3.96 -12.37 6.90
N SER A 123 4.32 -11.12 7.25
CA SER A 123 3.66 -10.40 8.34
C SER A 123 2.19 -10.07 8.06
N LYS A 124 1.84 -9.82 6.79
CA LYS A 124 0.45 -9.60 6.36
C LYS A 124 -0.37 -10.89 6.47
N ILE A 125 0.19 -12.03 6.06
CA ILE A 125 -0.46 -13.35 6.21
C ILE A 125 -0.72 -13.65 7.70
N ALA A 126 0.30 -13.53 8.54
CA ALA A 126 0.17 -13.78 9.97
C ALA A 126 -0.88 -12.87 10.65
N ALA A 127 -0.98 -11.61 10.19
CA ALA A 127 -2.03 -10.70 10.66
C ALA A 127 -3.43 -11.17 10.23
N GLU A 128 -3.63 -11.53 8.95
CA GLU A 128 -4.91 -12.06 8.46
C GLU A 128 -5.36 -13.29 9.27
N GLU A 129 -4.44 -14.24 9.48
CA GLU A 129 -4.71 -15.47 10.23
C GLU A 129 -5.10 -15.17 11.68
N GLY A 130 -4.31 -14.34 12.38
CA GLY A 130 -4.57 -14.02 13.78
C GLY A 130 -5.83 -13.19 14.00
N ILE A 131 -6.17 -12.28 13.09
CA ILE A 131 -7.39 -11.48 13.14
C ILE A 131 -8.62 -12.33 12.82
N THR A 132 -8.51 -13.28 11.86
CA THR A 132 -9.59 -14.21 11.48
C THR A 132 -10.12 -14.99 12.68
N LEU A 133 -9.26 -15.39 13.62
CA LEU A 133 -9.65 -16.12 14.83
C LEU A 133 -10.50 -15.28 15.79
N LEU A 134 -10.58 -13.96 15.60
CA LEU A 134 -11.38 -13.06 16.42
C LEU A 134 -12.79 -12.85 15.87
N ALA A 135 -13.04 -13.24 14.61
CA ALA A 135 -14.33 -13.05 13.94
C ALA A 135 -15.44 -13.84 14.66
N ASP A 136 -16.55 -13.16 14.95
CA ASP A 136 -17.76 -13.77 15.50
C ASP A 136 -19.00 -12.91 15.15
N ARG A 137 -20.14 -13.17 15.83
CA ARG A 137 -21.39 -12.44 15.58
C ARG A 137 -21.29 -10.93 15.89
N ASP A 138 -20.39 -10.51 16.80
CA ASP A 138 -20.29 -9.14 17.30
C ASP A 138 -19.09 -8.40 16.71
N PHE A 139 -18.08 -9.13 16.17
CA PHE A 139 -16.88 -8.58 15.57
C PHE A 139 -16.68 -9.07 14.12
N SER A 140 -16.66 -8.14 13.17
CA SER A 140 -16.61 -8.42 11.72
C SER A 140 -15.36 -7.84 11.08
N PRO A 141 -14.25 -8.60 11.03
CA PRO A 141 -13.10 -8.21 10.24
C PRO A 141 -13.35 -8.42 8.74
N ALA A 142 -12.66 -7.63 7.90
CA ALA A 142 -12.51 -7.84 6.46
C ALA A 142 -11.10 -7.46 6.03
N TYR A 143 -10.57 -8.16 5.01
CA TYR A 143 -9.17 -8.06 4.58
C TYR A 143 -9.11 -7.59 3.15
N LEU A 144 -8.64 -6.37 2.95
CA LEU A 144 -8.46 -5.78 1.63
C LEU A 144 -7.03 -6.08 1.16
N ARG A 145 -6.87 -7.10 0.31
CA ARG A 145 -5.61 -7.47 -0.33
C ARG A 145 -5.36 -6.53 -1.51
N ASN A 146 -4.77 -5.37 -1.22
CA ASN A 146 -4.58 -4.33 -2.21
C ASN A 146 -3.55 -4.75 -3.27
N ALA A 147 -3.84 -4.50 -4.54
CA ALA A 147 -2.85 -4.48 -5.61
C ALA A 147 -1.79 -3.40 -5.34
N THR A 148 -0.72 -3.37 -6.13
CA THR A 148 0.36 -2.39 -5.97
C THR A 148 -0.18 -0.98 -6.20
N ALA A 149 -0.16 -0.16 -5.15
CA ALA A 149 -0.65 1.21 -5.20
C ALA A 149 0.21 2.09 -6.11
N TYR A 150 -0.42 3.01 -6.82
CA TYR A 150 0.25 4.08 -7.58
C TYR A 150 -0.60 5.35 -7.59
N GLY A 151 -0.06 6.42 -8.19
CA GLY A 151 -0.81 7.64 -8.46
C GLY A 151 -0.50 8.77 -7.50
N HIS A 152 -1.26 9.86 -7.68
CA HIS A 152 -1.11 11.08 -6.91
C HIS A 152 -1.61 10.90 -5.47
N SER A 153 -0.79 11.37 -4.53
CA SER A 153 -1.13 11.51 -3.11
C SER A 153 -0.37 12.69 -2.53
N PRO A 154 -0.95 13.46 -1.58
CA PRO A 154 -0.21 14.50 -0.83
C PRO A 154 1.07 13.95 -0.20
N MET A 155 1.06 12.68 0.21
CA MET A 155 2.20 11.93 0.74
C MET A 155 2.82 11.06 -0.35
N LEU A 156 3.25 11.67 -1.46
CA LEU A 156 3.85 10.98 -2.60
C LEU A 156 4.91 9.95 -2.17
N ARG A 157 4.90 8.80 -2.84
CA ARG A 157 5.92 7.77 -2.75
C ARG A 157 6.51 7.52 -4.13
N ILE A 158 7.80 7.85 -4.29
CA ILE A 158 8.52 7.65 -5.55
C ILE A 158 9.11 6.23 -5.67
N ASP A 159 9.11 5.45 -4.60
CA ASP A 159 9.62 4.08 -4.55
C ASP A 159 8.61 3.03 -5.08
N LEU A 160 7.43 3.43 -5.52
CA LEU A 160 6.43 2.58 -6.17
C LEU A 160 6.65 2.53 -7.68
N VAL A 161 6.52 1.37 -8.30
CA VAL A 161 6.94 1.12 -9.69
C VAL A 161 6.43 2.16 -10.70
N VAL A 162 5.14 2.46 -10.72
CA VAL A 162 4.54 3.43 -11.66
C VAL A 162 5.07 4.84 -11.38
N ASN A 163 5.02 5.26 -10.11
CA ASN A 163 5.48 6.58 -9.68
C ASN A 163 6.98 6.75 -9.96
N ASN A 164 7.76 5.68 -9.80
CA ASN A 164 9.20 5.67 -10.06
C ASN A 164 9.52 5.86 -11.54
N LEU A 165 8.95 5.01 -12.40
CA LEU A 165 9.23 5.06 -13.83
C LEU A 165 8.82 6.40 -14.45
N LEU A 166 7.63 6.91 -14.07
CA LEU A 166 7.15 8.22 -14.53
C LEU A 166 8.00 9.36 -13.96
N GLY A 167 8.34 9.31 -12.68
CA GLY A 167 9.20 10.29 -12.03
C GLY A 167 10.61 10.33 -12.61
N CYS A 168 11.19 9.17 -12.94
CA CYS A 168 12.48 9.05 -13.59
C CYS A 168 12.46 9.70 -14.99
N ALA A 169 11.43 9.41 -15.79
CA ALA A 169 11.23 10.03 -17.10
C ALA A 169 11.15 11.55 -17.02
N VAL A 170 10.38 12.10 -16.08
CA VAL A 170 10.22 13.54 -15.89
C VAL A 170 11.48 14.21 -15.38
N ALA A 171 12.14 13.57 -14.40
CA ALA A 171 13.28 14.17 -13.70
C ALA A 171 14.61 14.01 -14.42
N LYS A 172 14.79 12.94 -15.20
CA LYS A 172 16.08 12.54 -15.80
C LYS A 172 16.04 12.35 -17.31
N GLY A 173 14.85 12.30 -17.92
CA GLY A 173 14.68 12.05 -19.35
C GLY A 173 14.92 10.60 -19.78
N ASP A 174 15.13 9.68 -18.86
CA ASP A 174 15.25 8.23 -19.11
C ASP A 174 14.38 7.42 -18.13
N ILE A 175 14.08 6.19 -18.50
CA ILE A 175 13.42 5.20 -17.64
C ILE A 175 14.40 4.09 -17.38
N ARG A 176 14.66 3.77 -16.11
CA ARG A 176 15.54 2.66 -15.74
C ARG A 176 14.72 1.51 -15.16
N ILE A 177 14.77 0.38 -15.84
CA ILE A 177 14.14 -0.87 -15.43
C ILE A 177 15.24 -1.79 -14.91
N MET A 178 15.17 -2.14 -13.62
CA MET A 178 16.21 -2.95 -12.95
C MET A 178 16.19 -4.42 -13.38
N SER A 179 15.10 -4.91 -13.95
CA SER A 179 14.94 -6.26 -14.50
C SER A 179 14.94 -6.24 -16.04
N ASP A 180 14.54 -7.33 -16.66
CA ASP A 180 14.23 -7.43 -18.09
C ASP A 180 12.85 -6.85 -18.47
N GLY A 181 12.10 -6.37 -17.49
CA GLY A 181 10.76 -5.81 -17.66
C GLY A 181 9.64 -6.84 -17.81
N THR A 182 9.92 -8.15 -17.74
CA THR A 182 8.90 -9.20 -17.87
C THR A 182 8.01 -9.42 -16.66
N PRO A 183 8.44 -9.17 -15.39
CA PRO A 183 7.60 -9.44 -14.22
C PRO A 183 6.27 -8.71 -14.25
N TRP A 184 5.23 -9.42 -13.83
CA TRP A 184 3.87 -8.90 -13.72
C TRP A 184 3.66 -8.18 -12.40
N ARG A 185 2.87 -7.12 -12.44
CA ARG A 185 2.39 -6.36 -11.28
C ARG A 185 0.92 -6.05 -11.44
N PRO A 186 0.06 -6.48 -10.52
CA PRO A 186 -1.28 -5.93 -10.40
C PRO A 186 -1.17 -4.51 -9.85
N LEU A 187 -1.85 -3.55 -10.48
CA LEU A 187 -1.77 -2.13 -10.17
C LEU A 187 -3.13 -1.59 -9.76
N ILE A 188 -3.16 -0.61 -8.84
CA ILE A 188 -4.38 0.10 -8.47
C ILE A 188 -4.05 1.54 -8.10
N HIS A 189 -4.89 2.48 -8.52
CA HIS A 189 -4.76 3.87 -8.10
C HIS A 189 -5.08 4.04 -6.62
N CYS A 190 -4.29 4.85 -5.88
CA CYS A 190 -4.46 5.02 -4.43
C CYS A 190 -5.85 5.58 -4.04
N LYS A 191 -6.48 6.39 -4.89
CA LYS A 191 -7.85 6.86 -4.68
C LYS A 191 -8.88 5.73 -4.79
N ASP A 192 -8.68 4.77 -5.69
CA ASP A 192 -9.56 3.60 -5.79
C ASP A 192 -9.41 2.67 -4.58
N ILE A 193 -8.20 2.56 -4.01
CA ILE A 193 -8.03 1.88 -2.71
C ILE A 193 -8.86 2.60 -1.64
N ALA A 194 -8.77 3.93 -1.55
CA ALA A 194 -9.53 4.70 -0.56
C ALA A 194 -11.05 4.52 -0.74
N ARG A 195 -11.53 4.52 -1.99
CA ARG A 195 -12.95 4.25 -2.31
C ARG A 195 -13.38 2.83 -1.94
N ALA A 196 -12.49 1.84 -2.16
CA ALA A 196 -12.76 0.47 -1.73
C ALA A 196 -12.94 0.38 -0.21
N PHE A 197 -12.10 1.08 0.58
CA PHE A 197 -12.29 1.14 2.04
C PHE A 197 -13.63 1.77 2.44
N VAL A 198 -14.09 2.83 1.74
CA VAL A 198 -15.43 3.42 1.96
C VAL A 198 -16.50 2.39 1.63
N ALA A 199 -16.43 1.75 0.46
CA ALA A 199 -17.40 0.75 0.05
C ALA A 199 -17.49 -0.44 1.02
N PHE A 200 -16.36 -0.89 1.58
CA PHE A 200 -16.34 -1.93 2.62
C PHE A 200 -16.89 -1.43 3.96
N LEU A 201 -16.65 -0.15 4.30
CA LEU A 201 -17.25 0.44 5.50
C LEU A 201 -18.77 0.47 5.42
N GLU A 202 -19.33 0.81 4.28
CA GLU A 202 -20.75 1.01 4.07
C GLU A 202 -21.51 -0.27 3.70
N ALA A 203 -20.79 -1.31 3.24
CA ALA A 203 -21.39 -2.58 2.84
C ALA A 203 -22.12 -3.27 3.99
N PRO A 204 -23.20 -4.01 3.72
CA PRO A 204 -23.85 -4.85 4.73
C PRO A 204 -22.85 -5.82 5.36
N ARG A 205 -22.91 -5.96 6.69
CA ARG A 205 -22.01 -6.85 7.42
C ARG A 205 -21.95 -8.27 6.84
N ALA A 206 -23.08 -8.82 6.47
CA ALA A 206 -23.18 -10.18 5.92
C ALA A 206 -22.37 -10.38 4.62
N VAL A 207 -22.16 -9.30 3.87
CA VAL A 207 -21.39 -9.33 2.60
C VAL A 207 -19.89 -9.41 2.87
N ILE A 208 -19.40 -8.67 3.87
CA ILE A 208 -17.96 -8.48 4.10
C ILE A 208 -17.41 -9.28 5.29
N HIS A 209 -18.29 -9.90 6.10
CA HIS A 209 -17.87 -10.58 7.34
C HIS A 209 -16.81 -11.64 7.07
N ASN A 210 -15.63 -11.43 7.66
CA ASN A 210 -14.46 -12.31 7.57
C ASN A 210 -14.02 -12.63 6.12
N GLN A 211 -14.31 -11.73 5.17
CA GLN A 211 -13.93 -11.89 3.77
C GLN A 211 -12.51 -11.39 3.51
N ARG A 212 -11.75 -12.18 2.76
CA ARG A 212 -10.51 -11.77 2.11
C ARG A 212 -10.86 -11.39 0.68
N VAL A 213 -10.46 -10.20 0.24
CA VAL A 213 -10.83 -9.70 -1.10
C VAL A 213 -9.63 -9.02 -1.73
N ASN A 214 -9.30 -9.46 -2.95
CA ASN A 214 -8.31 -8.80 -3.78
C ASN A 214 -8.90 -7.47 -4.29
N ILE A 215 -8.18 -6.37 -4.06
CA ILE A 215 -8.63 -5.02 -4.41
C ILE A 215 -7.83 -4.51 -5.60
N GLY A 216 -8.50 -4.42 -6.75
CA GLY A 216 -7.93 -4.03 -8.03
C GLY A 216 -8.90 -4.34 -9.18
N GLY A 217 -8.37 -4.45 -10.39
CA GLY A 217 -9.12 -4.78 -11.59
C GLY A 217 -8.40 -5.81 -12.46
N ASP A 218 -9.14 -6.73 -13.08
CA ASP A 218 -8.56 -7.80 -13.93
C ASP A 218 -7.74 -7.23 -15.09
N ALA A 219 -8.16 -6.10 -15.65
CA ALA A 219 -7.46 -5.40 -16.72
C ALA A 219 -6.20 -4.65 -16.24
N GLU A 220 -6.01 -4.51 -14.94
CA GLU A 220 -4.92 -3.71 -14.34
C GLU A 220 -3.71 -4.59 -13.90
N ASN A 221 -3.53 -5.74 -14.54
CA ASN A 221 -2.32 -6.56 -14.44
C ASN A 221 -1.37 -6.21 -15.60
N TYR A 222 -0.23 -5.64 -15.30
CA TYR A 222 0.75 -5.17 -16.29
C TYR A 222 2.13 -5.78 -16.08
N ARG A 223 2.87 -5.98 -17.17
CA ARG A 223 4.32 -6.19 -17.06
C ARG A 223 5.01 -4.85 -16.84
N VAL A 224 6.14 -4.87 -16.15
CA VAL A 224 6.92 -3.64 -15.90
C VAL A 224 7.27 -2.92 -17.22
N ARG A 225 7.61 -3.67 -18.28
CA ARG A 225 7.87 -3.10 -19.61
C ARG A 225 6.65 -2.42 -20.25
N ASP A 226 5.44 -2.92 -19.99
CA ASP A 226 4.20 -2.33 -20.53
C ASP A 226 3.93 -0.98 -19.83
N VAL A 227 4.18 -0.92 -18.51
CA VAL A 227 4.16 0.34 -17.73
C VAL A 227 5.14 1.35 -18.32
N ALA A 228 6.39 0.94 -18.58
CA ALA A 228 7.42 1.80 -19.18
C ALA A 228 7.01 2.32 -20.58
N ALA A 229 6.40 1.47 -21.40
CA ALA A 229 5.90 1.87 -22.72
C ALA A 229 4.78 2.94 -22.63
N ILE A 230 3.92 2.86 -21.60
CA ILE A 230 2.92 3.91 -21.35
C ILE A 230 3.62 5.20 -20.92
N VAL A 231 4.59 5.14 -20.01
CA VAL A 231 5.37 6.32 -19.60
C VAL A 231 6.04 7.00 -20.79
N GLN A 232 6.67 6.21 -21.69
CA GLN A 232 7.33 6.74 -22.88
C GLN A 232 6.37 7.49 -23.82
N ARG A 233 5.13 7.00 -23.96
CA ARG A 233 4.09 7.72 -24.71
C ARG A 233 3.68 9.04 -24.06
N LEU A 234 3.61 9.08 -22.72
CA LEU A 234 3.21 10.27 -21.96
C LEU A 234 4.33 11.33 -21.85
N VAL A 235 5.59 10.87 -21.91
CA VAL A 235 6.79 11.74 -21.85
C VAL A 235 7.65 11.43 -23.09
N PRO A 236 7.31 12.04 -24.27
CA PRO A 236 8.05 11.80 -25.50
C PRO A 236 9.53 12.16 -25.39
N GLY A 237 10.37 11.42 -26.07
CA GLY A 237 11.84 11.59 -26.02
C GLY A 237 12.52 10.85 -24.88
N THR A 238 11.78 10.18 -23.99
CA THR A 238 12.34 9.38 -22.92
C THR A 238 12.94 8.08 -23.45
N GLY A 239 14.20 7.78 -23.10
CA GLY A 239 14.86 6.50 -23.34
C GLY A 239 14.43 5.43 -22.33
N ILE A 240 14.47 4.14 -22.72
CA ILE A 240 14.29 3.01 -21.80
C ILE A 240 15.61 2.24 -21.71
N VAL A 241 16.12 2.10 -20.49
CA VAL A 241 17.34 1.35 -20.18
C VAL A 241 16.98 0.15 -19.30
N TYR A 242 17.27 -1.04 -19.78
CA TYR A 242 17.17 -2.27 -18.99
C TYR A 242 18.53 -2.56 -18.38
N THR A 243 18.64 -2.59 -17.05
CA THR A 243 19.93 -2.82 -16.38
C THR A 243 20.28 -4.31 -16.29
N GLY A 244 19.25 -5.18 -16.41
CA GLY A 244 19.45 -6.63 -16.35
C GLY A 244 19.89 -7.12 -14.96
N GLU A 245 19.75 -6.31 -13.92
CA GLU A 245 20.03 -6.72 -12.54
C GLU A 245 19.00 -7.75 -12.10
N VAL A 246 19.34 -9.02 -12.25
CA VAL A 246 18.48 -10.14 -11.86
C VAL A 246 18.48 -10.24 -10.33
N GLY A 247 17.28 -10.29 -9.71
CA GLY A 247 17.14 -10.82 -8.36
C GLY A 247 16.80 -9.85 -7.25
N LYS A 248 16.68 -8.53 -7.47
CA LYS A 248 16.34 -7.59 -6.38
C LYS A 248 14.85 -7.59 -5.99
N ASP A 249 13.95 -7.96 -6.90
CA ASP A 249 12.51 -8.07 -6.63
C ASP A 249 11.95 -9.33 -7.27
N PRO A 250 11.86 -10.45 -6.50
CA PRO A 250 11.45 -11.74 -7.03
C PRO A 250 9.95 -11.85 -7.31
N ARG A 251 9.16 -10.82 -6.98
CA ARG A 251 7.70 -10.85 -7.18
C ARG A 251 7.39 -10.91 -8.69
N ASP A 252 6.54 -11.85 -9.05
CA ASP A 252 6.01 -12.00 -10.41
C ASP A 252 4.67 -12.74 -10.33
N TYR A 253 3.56 -12.01 -10.40
CA TYR A 253 2.23 -12.59 -10.27
C TYR A 253 1.16 -11.70 -10.88
N ARG A 254 0.08 -12.34 -11.34
CA ARG A 254 -1.18 -11.71 -11.72
C ARG A 254 -2.27 -12.06 -10.72
N VAL A 255 -3.27 -11.21 -10.59
CA VAL A 255 -4.34 -11.37 -9.60
C VAL A 255 -5.69 -11.33 -10.29
N ASP A 256 -6.59 -12.21 -9.87
CA ASP A 256 -8.02 -12.23 -10.20
C ASP A 256 -8.76 -11.36 -9.18
N PHE A 257 -9.47 -10.37 -9.68
CA PHE A 257 -10.24 -9.41 -8.85
C PHE A 257 -11.76 -9.63 -8.96
N SER A 258 -12.20 -10.72 -9.58
CA SER A 258 -13.62 -10.98 -9.84
C SER A 258 -14.48 -11.06 -8.59
N ARG A 259 -13.89 -11.45 -7.42
CA ARG A 259 -14.60 -11.49 -6.13
C ARG A 259 -15.07 -10.11 -5.70
N LEU A 260 -14.29 -9.06 -5.90
CA LEU A 260 -14.66 -7.69 -5.57
C LEU A 260 -15.98 -7.29 -6.26
N GLY A 261 -16.08 -7.54 -7.57
CA GLY A 261 -17.30 -7.25 -8.34
C GLY A 261 -18.50 -8.11 -7.95
N ARG A 262 -18.28 -9.36 -7.48
CA ARG A 262 -19.37 -10.21 -6.96
C ARG A 262 -19.90 -9.75 -5.61
N LEU A 263 -19.00 -9.29 -4.71
CA LEU A 263 -19.37 -8.85 -3.36
C LEU A 263 -19.94 -7.44 -3.36
N LEU A 264 -19.38 -6.55 -4.17
CA LEU A 264 -19.76 -5.14 -4.28
C LEU A 264 -20.08 -4.80 -5.74
N PRO A 265 -21.24 -5.23 -6.26
CA PRO A 265 -21.57 -5.15 -7.69
C PRO A 265 -21.66 -3.71 -8.21
N ASP A 266 -21.84 -2.73 -7.34
CA ASP A 266 -21.90 -1.30 -7.69
C ASP A 266 -20.53 -0.61 -7.64
N PHE A 267 -19.52 -1.25 -7.03
CA PHE A 267 -18.18 -0.69 -6.98
C PHE A 267 -17.48 -0.81 -8.33
N ARG A 268 -16.89 0.28 -8.80
CA ARG A 268 -16.06 0.33 -10.03
C ARG A 268 -14.80 1.12 -9.75
N LEU A 269 -13.69 0.70 -10.35
CA LEU A 269 -12.48 1.52 -10.39
C LEU A 269 -12.77 2.75 -11.26
N GLU A 270 -12.30 3.91 -10.82
CA GLU A 270 -12.39 5.17 -11.58
C GLU A 270 -11.16 5.42 -12.44
N TYR A 271 -10.04 4.79 -12.09
CA TYR A 271 -8.76 5.01 -12.75
C TYR A 271 -8.31 3.78 -13.52
N THR A 272 -8.04 3.96 -14.81
CA THR A 272 -7.13 3.10 -15.55
C THR A 272 -5.69 3.53 -15.29
N LEU A 273 -4.72 2.65 -15.58
CA LEU A 273 -3.31 2.99 -15.43
C LEU A 273 -2.93 4.25 -16.21
N ALA A 274 -3.42 4.40 -17.44
CA ALA A 274 -3.14 5.57 -18.28
C ALA A 274 -3.68 6.86 -17.64
N ALA A 275 -4.95 6.87 -17.23
CA ALA A 275 -5.58 8.06 -16.61
C ALA A 275 -4.88 8.46 -15.30
N GLY A 276 -4.53 7.49 -14.45
CA GLY A 276 -3.80 7.77 -13.20
C GLY A 276 -2.37 8.27 -13.44
N MET A 277 -1.70 7.80 -14.49
CA MET A 277 -0.39 8.33 -14.90
C MET A 277 -0.49 9.76 -15.45
N GLU A 278 -1.51 10.08 -16.23
CA GLU A 278 -1.75 11.45 -16.74
C GLU A 278 -1.98 12.43 -15.59
N GLU A 279 -2.79 12.03 -14.60
CA GLU A 279 -2.97 12.83 -13.38
C GLU A 279 -1.64 13.04 -12.67
N LEU A 280 -0.88 11.97 -12.43
CA LEU A 280 0.39 12.04 -11.72
C LEU A 280 1.42 12.89 -12.48
N LEU A 281 1.50 12.78 -13.81
CA LEU A 281 2.34 13.60 -14.67
C LEU A 281 1.99 15.08 -14.55
N SER A 282 0.70 15.41 -14.56
CA SER A 282 0.21 16.78 -14.35
C SER A 282 0.70 17.34 -13.00
N ARG A 283 0.64 16.52 -11.95
CA ARG A 283 1.13 16.92 -10.61
C ARG A 283 2.64 17.07 -10.56
N TYR A 284 3.42 16.17 -11.17
CA TYR A 284 4.87 16.34 -11.29
C TYR A 284 5.24 17.66 -11.96
N ARG A 285 4.56 17.99 -13.06
CA ARG A 285 4.79 19.27 -13.78
C ARG A 285 4.40 20.47 -12.95
N MET A 286 3.23 20.43 -12.29
CA MET A 286 2.73 21.54 -11.46
C MET A 286 3.68 21.85 -10.29
N HIS A 287 4.26 20.81 -9.66
CA HIS A 287 5.20 20.95 -8.55
C HIS A 287 6.66 21.16 -8.97
N GLY A 288 6.94 21.21 -10.29
CA GLY A 288 8.31 21.32 -10.80
C GLY A 288 9.19 20.16 -10.34
N PHE A 289 8.65 18.93 -10.34
CA PHE A 289 9.36 17.74 -9.88
C PHE A 289 10.65 17.53 -10.66
N SER A 290 11.77 17.43 -9.94
CA SER A 290 13.12 17.50 -10.48
C SER A 290 13.99 16.29 -10.11
N ALA A 291 15.20 16.19 -10.68
CA ALA A 291 16.17 15.19 -10.29
C ALA A 291 16.53 15.25 -8.80
N ARG A 292 16.54 16.46 -8.19
CA ARG A 292 16.76 16.63 -6.75
C ARG A 292 15.65 15.97 -5.92
N ASP A 293 14.41 16.06 -6.38
CA ASP A 293 13.27 15.43 -5.71
C ASP A 293 13.30 13.91 -5.88
N PHE A 294 13.64 13.45 -7.09
CA PHE A 294 13.71 12.03 -7.42
C PHE A 294 14.83 11.32 -6.64
N ASP A 295 16.03 11.91 -6.59
CA ASP A 295 17.20 11.34 -5.91
C ASP A 295 17.22 11.64 -4.40
N GLY A 296 16.34 12.55 -3.93
CA GLY A 296 16.28 12.98 -2.54
C GLY A 296 15.59 11.95 -1.63
N ASP A 297 15.60 12.24 -0.34
CA ASP A 297 15.06 11.35 0.69
C ASP A 297 13.56 11.55 0.93
N LYS A 298 13.06 12.75 0.58
CA LYS A 298 11.70 13.19 0.92
C LYS A 298 10.62 12.21 0.47
N PHE A 299 10.75 11.65 -0.72
CA PHE A 299 9.74 10.79 -1.33
C PHE A 299 10.10 9.29 -1.32
N VAL A 300 11.26 8.93 -0.71
CA VAL A 300 11.72 7.55 -0.54
C VAL A 300 11.68 7.18 0.94
N ARG A 301 10.63 6.48 1.35
CA ARG A 301 10.36 6.16 2.77
C ARG A 301 11.53 5.46 3.47
N LEU A 302 12.18 4.52 2.78
CA LEU A 302 13.35 3.82 3.30
C LEU A 302 14.49 4.78 3.66
N ARG A 303 14.79 5.77 2.81
CA ARG A 303 15.85 6.75 3.06
C ARG A 303 15.50 7.66 4.23
N THR A 304 14.25 8.17 4.26
CA THR A 304 13.76 8.98 5.38
C THR A 304 13.88 8.23 6.71
N LEU A 305 13.49 6.95 6.73
CA LEU A 305 13.54 6.14 7.96
C LEU A 305 14.99 5.93 8.41
N ARG A 306 15.91 5.58 7.50
CA ARG A 306 17.35 5.44 7.80
C ARG A 306 17.91 6.72 8.42
N HIS A 307 17.70 7.88 7.79
CA HIS A 307 18.17 9.17 8.32
C HIS A 307 17.62 9.50 9.71
N ARG A 308 16.39 9.10 10.01
CA ARG A 308 15.80 9.29 11.35
C ARG A 308 16.43 8.36 12.38
N LEU A 309 16.67 7.11 12.01
CA LEU A 309 17.37 6.14 12.85
C LEU A 309 18.82 6.59 13.14
N ASP A 310 19.57 7.02 12.13
CA ASP A 310 20.94 7.52 12.29
C ASP A 310 21.03 8.71 13.27
N ARG A 311 20.02 9.59 13.24
CA ARG A 311 19.94 10.71 14.20
C ARG A 311 19.68 10.27 15.64
N VAL A 312 18.94 9.19 15.83
CA VAL A 312 18.58 8.69 17.17
C VAL A 312 19.71 7.83 17.75
N THR A 313 20.39 7.04 16.92
CA THR A 313 21.45 6.12 17.35
C THR A 313 22.83 6.76 17.38
N GLY A 314 23.02 7.88 16.69
CA GLY A 314 24.34 8.54 16.56
C GLY A 314 25.34 7.77 15.68
N GLU A 315 24.94 6.67 15.08
CA GLU A 315 25.77 5.84 14.19
C GLU A 315 25.24 5.88 12.76
N PRO A 316 26.03 6.34 11.76
CA PRO A 316 25.65 6.20 10.37
C PRO A 316 25.69 4.72 9.98
N GLN A 317 24.54 4.14 9.68
CA GLN A 317 24.46 2.79 9.14
C GLN A 317 25.20 2.73 7.78
N GLN A 318 26.08 1.74 7.63
CA GLN A 318 26.89 1.56 6.43
C GLN A 318 26.01 1.57 5.17
N ARG A 319 26.37 2.45 4.22
CA ARG A 319 25.73 2.54 2.91
C ARG A 319 26.02 1.24 2.15
N THR A 320 25.13 0.29 2.18
CA THR A 320 25.09 -0.79 1.19
C THR A 320 24.60 -0.18 -0.12
N ALA A 321 25.47 -0.21 -1.12
CA ALA A 321 25.25 0.29 -2.47
C ALA A 321 24.14 -0.45 -3.20
#